data_c7718b5fd931ff909ebbe5c9cb976660
#
_entry.id   c7718b5fd931ff909ebbe5c9cb976660
#
_cell.length_a   1.000
_cell.length_b   1.000
_cell.length_c   1.000
_cell.angle_alpha   90.00
_cell.angle_beta   90.00
_cell.angle_gamma   90.00
#
_symmetry.space_group_name_H-M   'P 1'
#
loop_
_entity.id
_entity.type
_entity.pdbx_description
1 polymer ?
#
loop_
_entity_poly.entity_id
_entity_poly.type
_entity_poly.pdbx_seq_one_letter_code
_entity_poly.pdbx_strand_id
1 'polypeptide(L)'
;MEEGRKLTEEEFVIQAIKKLRKEPFRGIHSVYSGFNEAFRKYFGTNPVEATTKLAAEGKIETRPFKGGMMLFLPGEAPKRPTTDEIIQNITGGNPS
;
A
#
# COMPACT_ATOMS: atom_id res chain seq x y z
N MET A 1 11.04 2.13 -25.67
CA MET A 1 10.09 2.82 -24.85
C MET A 1 9.54 4.03 -25.55
N GLU A 2 8.29 4.29 -25.41
CA GLU A 2 7.68 5.42 -26.08
C GLU A 2 7.85 6.67 -25.26
N GLU A 3 8.47 7.65 -25.85
CA GLU A 3 8.67 8.91 -25.17
C GLU A 3 7.34 9.63 -25.02
N GLY A 4 7.16 10.26 -23.88
CA GLY A 4 5.95 11.00 -23.61
C GLY A 4 4.79 10.15 -23.12
N ARG A 5 4.95 8.84 -23.11
CA ARG A 5 3.90 7.98 -22.60
C ARG A 5 3.85 8.06 -21.09
N LYS A 6 2.69 8.44 -20.56
CA LYS A 6 2.49 8.43 -19.14
C LYS A 6 2.04 7.06 -18.68
N LEU A 7 2.52 6.65 -17.52
CA LEU A 7 2.00 5.44 -16.89
C LEU A 7 0.57 5.68 -16.45
N THR A 8 -0.23 4.62 -16.42
CA THR A 8 -1.52 4.72 -15.77
C THR A 8 -1.31 4.78 -14.26
N GLU A 9 -2.36 5.15 -13.53
CA GLU A 9 -2.27 5.18 -12.07
C GLU A 9 -1.89 3.82 -11.53
N GLU A 10 -2.51 2.77 -12.07
CA GLU A 10 -2.19 1.42 -11.64
C GLU A 10 -0.73 1.09 -11.90
N GLU A 11 -0.24 1.39 -13.10
CA GLU A 11 1.15 1.12 -13.45
C GLU A 11 2.11 1.87 -12.54
N PHE A 12 1.80 3.14 -12.29
CA PHE A 12 2.66 3.96 -11.44
C PHE A 12 2.74 3.39 -10.03
N VAL A 13 1.60 3.02 -9.46
CA VAL A 13 1.57 2.50 -8.10
C VAL A 13 2.34 1.19 -8.01
N ILE A 14 2.13 0.29 -8.96
CA ILE A 14 2.80 -1.00 -8.94
C ILE A 14 4.31 -0.83 -9.09
N GLN A 15 4.75 0.03 -10.01
CA GLN A 15 6.17 0.28 -10.18
C GLN A 15 6.76 0.93 -8.93
N ALA A 16 6.03 1.83 -8.29
CA ALA A 16 6.50 2.48 -7.09
C ALA A 16 6.74 1.46 -5.98
N ILE A 17 5.78 0.54 -5.79
CA ILE A 17 5.95 -0.48 -4.77
C ILE A 17 7.19 -1.32 -5.05
N LYS A 18 7.35 -1.76 -6.29
CA LYS A 18 8.47 -2.62 -6.65
C LYS A 18 9.81 -1.91 -6.49
N LYS A 19 9.87 -0.63 -6.81
CA LYS A 19 11.15 0.09 -6.86
C LYS A 19 11.51 0.78 -5.57
N LEU A 20 10.53 1.13 -4.75
CA LEU A 20 10.80 1.86 -3.52
C LEU A 20 10.88 0.96 -2.29
N ARG A 21 10.36 -0.26 -2.37
CA ARG A 21 10.41 -1.14 -1.20
C ARG A 21 11.84 -1.59 -0.96
N LYS A 22 12.15 -1.79 0.32
CA LYS A 22 13.49 -2.21 0.74
C LYS A 22 13.37 -3.50 1.55
N GLU A 23 14.19 -4.47 1.19
CA GLU A 23 14.18 -5.72 1.93
C GLU A 23 14.47 -5.50 3.40
N PRO A 24 13.83 -6.26 4.27
CA PRO A 24 12.94 -7.41 3.98
C PRO A 24 11.48 -7.03 3.75
N PHE A 25 11.18 -5.75 3.63
CA PHE A 25 9.81 -5.29 3.53
C PHE A 25 9.27 -5.48 2.12
N ARG A 26 8.01 -5.90 2.03
CA ARG A 26 7.38 -6.11 0.75
C ARG A 26 6.55 -4.94 0.29
N GLY A 27 6.31 -3.97 1.17
CA GLY A 27 5.48 -2.82 0.86
C GLY A 27 6.22 -1.52 1.09
N ILE A 28 5.54 -0.42 0.73
CA ILE A 28 6.08 0.92 0.96
C ILE A 28 5.05 1.71 1.75
N HIS A 29 5.56 2.68 2.53
CA HIS A 29 4.67 3.60 3.24
C HIS A 29 4.27 4.71 2.29
N SER A 30 2.97 5.02 2.23
CA SER A 30 2.48 5.99 1.24
C SER A 30 3.09 7.37 1.41
N VAL A 31 3.39 7.76 2.66
CA VAL A 31 3.97 9.08 2.93
C VAL A 31 5.49 9.01 3.06
N TYR A 32 5.98 8.14 3.93
CA TYR A 32 7.41 8.12 4.26
C TYR A 32 8.29 7.70 3.10
N SER A 33 7.77 6.94 2.15
CA SER A 33 8.56 6.57 0.98
C SER A 33 8.63 7.68 -0.06
N GLY A 34 7.81 8.73 0.10
CA GLY A 34 7.71 9.79 -0.89
C GLY A 34 6.71 9.49 -1.99
N PHE A 35 5.99 8.37 -1.89
CA PHE A 35 5.07 7.97 -2.94
C PHE A 35 3.96 8.99 -3.18
N ASN A 36 3.31 9.43 -2.09
CA ASN A 36 2.18 10.36 -2.25
C ASN A 36 2.60 11.64 -2.95
N GLU A 37 3.76 12.17 -2.59
CA GLU A 37 4.26 13.39 -3.20
C GLU A 37 4.58 13.17 -4.67
N ALA A 38 5.25 12.07 -4.97
CA ALA A 38 5.60 11.75 -6.35
C ALA A 38 4.36 11.55 -7.21
N PHE A 39 3.35 10.89 -6.65
CA PHE A 39 2.10 10.67 -7.38
C PHE A 39 1.42 12.00 -7.69
N ARG A 40 1.34 12.89 -6.70
CA ARG A 40 0.73 14.19 -6.93
C ARG A 40 1.47 14.96 -8.01
N LYS A 41 2.78 14.90 -8.00
CA LYS A 41 3.57 15.62 -8.99
C LYS A 41 3.38 15.03 -10.38
N TYR A 42 3.32 13.72 -10.46
CA TYR A 42 3.22 13.05 -11.76
C TYR A 42 1.83 13.20 -12.39
N PHE A 43 0.77 13.05 -11.59
CA PHE A 43 -0.61 13.04 -12.09
C PHE A 43 -1.39 14.31 -11.79
N GLY A 44 -1.01 15.06 -10.77
CA GLY A 44 -1.76 16.23 -10.35
C GLY A 44 -3.06 15.89 -9.64
N THR A 45 -3.21 14.66 -9.15
CA THR A 45 -4.42 14.22 -8.51
C THR A 45 -4.11 13.61 -7.15
N ASN A 46 -5.17 13.23 -6.42
CA ASN A 46 -5.04 12.76 -5.04
C ASN A 46 -4.60 11.29 -4.99
N PRO A 47 -3.40 11.01 -4.45
CA PRO A 47 -2.94 9.62 -4.37
C PRO A 47 -3.79 8.75 -3.46
N VAL A 48 -4.41 9.33 -2.42
CA VAL A 48 -5.22 8.53 -1.50
C VAL A 48 -6.44 7.98 -2.22
N GLU A 49 -7.08 8.80 -3.04
CA GLU A 49 -8.22 8.33 -3.81
C GLU A 49 -7.81 7.23 -4.78
N ALA A 50 -6.68 7.42 -5.43
CA ALA A 50 -6.21 6.43 -6.41
C ALA A 50 -5.88 5.10 -5.75
N THR A 51 -5.15 5.12 -4.64
CA THR A 51 -4.79 3.87 -3.97
C THR A 51 -6.00 3.20 -3.35
N THR A 52 -6.95 3.99 -2.82
CA THR A 52 -8.18 3.42 -2.27
C THR A 52 -8.96 2.68 -3.36
N LYS A 53 -9.06 3.30 -4.52
CA LYS A 53 -9.78 2.69 -5.64
C LYS A 53 -9.08 1.42 -6.11
N LEU A 54 -7.76 1.48 -6.27
CA LEU A 54 -7.01 0.31 -6.72
C LEU A 54 -7.10 -0.84 -5.72
N ALA A 55 -7.10 -0.52 -4.42
CA ALA A 55 -7.25 -1.54 -3.41
C ALA A 55 -8.64 -2.16 -3.47
N ALA A 56 -9.66 -1.35 -3.68
CA ALA A 56 -11.03 -1.85 -3.80
C ALA A 56 -11.17 -2.77 -5.01
N GLU A 57 -10.38 -2.54 -6.04
CA GLU A 57 -10.42 -3.34 -7.25
C GLU A 57 -9.50 -4.56 -7.19
N GLY A 58 -8.79 -4.73 -6.08
CA GLY A 58 -7.88 -5.86 -5.95
C GLY A 58 -6.57 -5.73 -6.69
N LYS A 59 -6.25 -4.52 -7.15
CA LYS A 59 -5.03 -4.28 -7.91
C LYS A 59 -3.82 -4.08 -7.02
N ILE A 60 -4.03 -3.66 -5.80
CA ILE A 60 -3.02 -3.57 -4.76
C ILE A 60 -3.69 -3.92 -3.45
N GLU A 61 -2.89 -4.05 -2.38
CA GLU A 61 -3.42 -4.22 -1.04
C GLU A 61 -2.87 -3.12 -0.16
N THR A 62 -3.66 -2.68 0.81
CA THR A 62 -3.25 -1.61 1.70
C THR A 62 -3.51 -2.01 3.14
N ARG A 63 -2.67 -1.47 4.04
CA ARG A 63 -2.83 -1.65 5.48
C ARG A 63 -2.55 -0.32 6.16
N PRO A 64 -3.38 0.11 7.11
CA PRO A 64 -3.11 1.37 7.82
C PRO A 64 -1.81 1.28 8.60
N PHE A 65 -1.05 2.36 8.61
CA PHE A 65 0.19 2.40 9.35
C PHE A 65 0.60 3.84 9.59
N LYS A 66 0.79 4.19 10.83
CA LYS A 66 1.32 5.46 11.33
C LYS A 66 1.27 6.63 10.35
N GLY A 67 0.14 7.29 10.30
CA GLY A 67 -0.01 8.51 9.50
C GLY A 67 -0.18 8.29 8.02
N GLY A 68 -0.38 7.04 7.59
CA GLY A 68 -0.58 6.75 6.18
C GLY A 68 -0.99 5.31 5.98
N MET A 69 -0.59 4.77 4.85
CA MET A 69 -0.90 3.40 4.50
C MET A 69 0.35 2.69 4.02
N MET A 70 0.44 1.40 4.33
CA MET A 70 1.41 0.56 3.65
C MET A 70 0.77 0.02 2.39
N LEU A 71 1.50 0.09 1.29
CA LEU A 71 1.02 -0.34 -0.03
C LEU A 71 1.78 -1.60 -0.43
N PHE A 72 1.04 -2.61 -0.87
CA PHE A 72 1.61 -3.91 -1.22
C PHE A 72 1.10 -4.36 -2.58
N LEU A 73 1.89 -5.18 -3.27
CA LEU A 73 1.38 -5.89 -4.43
C LEU A 73 0.31 -6.89 -4.00
N PRO A 74 -0.60 -7.26 -4.90
CA PRO A 74 -1.64 -8.22 -4.53
C PRO A 74 -1.03 -9.52 -4.00
N GLY A 75 -1.58 -9.99 -2.89
CA GLY A 75 -1.12 -11.22 -2.28
C GLY A 75 0.12 -11.10 -1.44
N GLU A 76 0.71 -9.92 -1.34
CA GLU A 76 1.95 -9.74 -0.57
C GLU A 76 1.74 -9.02 0.75
N ALA A 77 0.54 -8.55 1.03
CA ALA A 77 0.26 -7.89 2.29
C ALA A 77 0.18 -8.91 3.42
N PRO A 78 0.55 -8.51 4.65
CA PRO A 78 0.37 -9.41 5.78
C PRO A 78 -1.10 -9.78 5.93
N LYS A 79 -1.34 -10.98 6.41
CA LYS A 79 -2.71 -11.41 6.66
C LYS A 79 -3.36 -10.54 7.70
N ARG A 80 -4.64 -10.26 7.51
CA ARG A 80 -5.41 -9.58 8.54
C ARG A 80 -5.64 -10.55 9.69
N PRO A 81 -5.60 -10.05 10.92
CA PRO A 81 -5.88 -10.93 12.07
C PRO A 81 -7.29 -11.49 11.99
N THR A 82 -7.44 -12.75 12.37
CA THR A 82 -8.75 -13.33 12.50
C THR A 82 -9.44 -12.75 13.73
N THR A 83 -10.75 -13.00 13.84
CA THR A 83 -11.49 -12.54 15.01
C THR A 83 -10.89 -13.13 16.28
N ASP A 84 -10.50 -14.40 16.26
CA ASP A 84 -9.89 -15.02 17.43
C ASP A 84 -8.56 -14.36 17.78
N GLU A 85 -7.76 -14.04 16.79
CA GLU A 85 -6.49 -13.36 17.06
C GLU A 85 -6.71 -11.97 17.64
N ILE A 86 -7.74 -11.28 17.18
CA ILE A 86 -8.05 -9.96 17.71
C ILE A 86 -8.47 -10.07 19.16
N ILE A 87 -9.29 -11.06 19.48
CA ILE A 87 -9.72 -11.28 20.86
C ILE A 87 -8.53 -11.57 21.74
N GLN A 88 -7.62 -12.42 21.31
CA GLN A 88 -6.43 -12.71 22.07
C GLN A 88 -5.58 -11.48 22.32
N ASN A 89 -5.44 -10.65 21.31
CA ASN A 89 -4.66 -9.42 21.47
C ASN A 89 -5.30 -8.49 22.50
N ILE A 90 -6.61 -8.39 22.47
CA ILE A 90 -7.34 -7.54 23.43
C ILE A 90 -7.21 -8.07 24.85
N THR A 91 -7.28 -9.38 25.02
CA THR A 91 -7.25 -10.00 26.34
C THR A 91 -5.85 -10.31 26.83
N GLY A 92 -4.83 -9.86 26.13
CA GLY A 92 -3.45 -10.09 26.55
C GLY A 92 -2.83 -11.34 25.98
N GLY A 93 -3.49 -11.98 25.03
CA GLY A 93 -2.92 -13.13 24.35
C GLY A 93 -2.93 -14.41 25.16
N ASN A 94 -3.59 -14.41 26.31
CA ASN A 94 -3.61 -15.58 27.16
C ASN A 94 -4.99 -16.21 27.11
N PRO A 95 -5.10 -17.41 26.57
CA PRO A 95 -6.41 -18.05 26.42
C PRO A 95 -6.99 -18.63 27.67
N SER A 96 -6.27 -18.65 28.70
CA SER A 96 -6.75 -19.28 29.95
C SER A 96 -7.95 -18.59 30.53
#